data_b136142a3d70738345d4b4bb3587657e
#
_entry.id   b136142a3d70738345d4b4bb3587657e
#
_cell.length_a   1.000
_cell.length_b   1.000
_cell.length_c   1.000
_cell.angle_alpha   90.00
_cell.angle_beta   90.00
_cell.angle_gamma   90.00
#
_symmetry.space_group_name_H-M   'P 1'
#
loop_
_entity.id
_entity.type
_entity.pdbx_description
1 polymer ?
#
loop_
_entity_poly.entity_id
_entity_poly.type
_entity_poly.pdbx_seq_one_letter_code
_entity_poly.pdbx_strand_id
1 'polypeptide(L)'
;KRLRFQVEKVLQMSMLGNEMDGGWQLGHKEAKEYAFLADQASKAMKLTDDSIETVICGSSNDHMKTFGKWEDTCLDIAYDSVDYISLHQYYDNKLGDTQSFLAKSMAMDEFIKTVICICDSVKGRKHSKHTVNLSFDEWNVWFHSNDDEVEKWSTAPHQLEDVYTFEDALLVGLMLITLL
;
A
#
# COMPACT_ATOMS: atom_id res chain seq x y z
N LYS A 1 6.69 11.39 15.68
CA LYS A 1 5.96 10.40 14.84
C LYS A 1 4.64 10.14 15.54
N ARG A 2 3.52 10.61 14.98
CA ARG A 2 2.19 10.33 15.53
C ARG A 2 1.41 9.56 14.46
N LEU A 3 1.34 8.24 14.60
CA LEU A 3 0.22 7.48 14.11
C LEU A 3 -1.00 7.95 14.92
N ARG A 4 -1.82 8.79 14.32
CA ARG A 4 -3.08 9.15 14.94
C ARG A 4 -4.12 8.11 14.56
N PHE A 5 -4.34 7.13 15.41
CA PHE A 5 -5.57 6.38 15.42
C PHE A 5 -6.68 7.30 15.94
N GLN A 6 -7.36 8.00 15.07
CA GLN A 6 -8.65 8.63 15.37
C GLN A 6 -9.71 7.85 14.60
N VAL A 7 -10.43 7.01 15.30
CA VAL A 7 -11.54 6.19 14.75
C VAL A 7 -12.60 7.07 14.03
N GLU A 8 -12.76 8.31 14.43
CA GLU A 8 -13.67 9.27 13.78
C GLU A 8 -13.14 9.80 12.44
N LYS A 9 -11.83 9.78 12.19
CA LYS A 9 -11.25 10.25 10.91
C LYS A 9 -11.19 9.19 9.83
N VAL A 10 -11.30 7.91 10.15
CA VAL A 10 -11.26 6.80 9.18
C VAL A 10 -12.42 6.90 8.16
N LEU A 11 -13.53 7.50 8.54
CA LEU A 11 -14.69 7.73 7.65
C LEU A 11 -14.47 8.88 6.65
N GLN A 12 -13.39 9.65 6.78
CA GLN A 12 -13.08 10.79 5.90
C GLN A 12 -11.94 10.50 4.92
N MET A 13 -11.27 9.35 5.03
CA MET A 13 -10.23 8.94 4.08
C MET A 13 -10.85 8.24 2.89
N SER A 14 -10.44 8.60 1.69
CA SER A 14 -10.92 8.00 0.45
C SER A 14 -9.76 7.52 -0.40
N MET A 15 -9.77 6.22 -0.70
CA MET A 15 -8.83 5.60 -1.62
C MET A 15 -9.19 5.96 -3.05
N LEU A 16 -8.19 6.37 -3.84
CA LEU A 16 -8.36 6.74 -5.25
C LEU A 16 -8.15 5.55 -6.22
N GLY A 17 -8.19 4.36 -5.71
CA GLY A 17 -8.01 3.10 -6.42
C GLY A 17 -7.47 2.02 -5.49
N ASN A 18 -7.18 0.84 -6.03
CA ASN A 18 -6.55 -0.27 -5.33
C ASN A 18 -5.57 -0.97 -6.27
N GLU A 19 -4.30 -1.09 -5.87
CA GLU A 19 -3.25 -1.81 -6.62
C GLU A 19 -3.25 -1.52 -8.13
N MET A 20 -3.34 -0.26 -8.50
CA MET A 20 -3.58 0.17 -9.88
C MET A 20 -2.42 -0.12 -10.84
N ASP A 21 -1.25 -0.47 -10.31
CA ASP A 21 -0.06 -0.96 -11.04
C ASP A 21 -0.11 -2.46 -11.33
N GLY A 22 -1.01 -3.20 -10.67
CA GLY A 22 -1.14 -4.65 -10.76
C GLY A 22 -1.99 -5.09 -11.94
N GLY A 23 -1.42 -5.88 -12.87
CA GLY A 23 -2.14 -6.41 -14.03
C GLY A 23 -3.30 -7.36 -13.69
N TRP A 24 -3.44 -7.78 -12.44
CA TRP A 24 -4.56 -8.55 -11.91
C TRP A 24 -5.78 -7.69 -11.57
N GLN A 25 -5.58 -6.37 -11.38
CA GLN A 25 -6.67 -5.46 -11.04
C GLN A 25 -7.46 -5.05 -12.28
N LEU A 26 -8.77 -5.12 -12.15
CA LEU A 26 -9.66 -4.62 -13.18
C LEU A 26 -9.53 -3.10 -13.27
N GLY A 27 -9.17 -2.61 -14.46
CA GLY A 27 -8.95 -1.18 -14.67
C GLY A 27 -7.56 -0.67 -14.29
N HIS A 28 -6.56 -1.58 -14.06
CA HIS A 28 -5.16 -1.19 -13.88
C HIS A 28 -4.67 -0.27 -15.00
N LYS A 29 -3.67 0.55 -14.70
CA LYS A 29 -3.20 1.61 -15.60
C LYS A 29 -1.69 1.76 -15.53
N GLU A 30 -1.16 2.45 -16.53
CA GLU A 30 0.19 3.00 -16.44
C GLU A 30 0.23 4.15 -15.39
N ALA A 31 1.35 4.28 -14.69
CA ALA A 31 1.50 5.23 -13.58
C ALA A 31 1.03 6.66 -13.92
N LYS A 32 1.40 7.16 -15.10
CA LYS A 32 1.04 8.51 -15.53
C LYS A 32 -0.47 8.67 -15.76
N GLU A 33 -1.10 7.70 -16.37
CA GLU A 33 -2.55 7.72 -16.64
C GLU A 33 -3.33 7.67 -15.34
N TYR A 34 -2.92 6.76 -14.44
CA TYR A 34 -3.51 6.65 -13.12
C TYR A 34 -3.34 7.94 -12.32
N ALA A 35 -2.14 8.51 -12.28
CA ALA A 35 -1.85 9.71 -11.51
C ALA A 35 -2.69 10.92 -11.94
N PHE A 36 -2.90 11.13 -13.25
CA PHE A 36 -3.80 12.18 -13.72
C PHE A 36 -5.23 11.96 -13.29
N LEU A 37 -5.72 10.73 -13.35
CA LEU A 37 -7.09 10.40 -12.91
C LEU A 37 -7.24 10.64 -11.39
N ALA A 38 -6.28 10.17 -10.60
CA ALA A 38 -6.27 10.31 -9.15
C ALA A 38 -6.19 11.80 -8.73
N ASP A 39 -5.35 12.59 -9.37
CA ASP A 39 -5.24 14.04 -9.13
C ASP A 39 -6.57 14.75 -9.35
N GLN A 40 -7.24 14.48 -10.48
CA GLN A 40 -8.53 15.10 -10.80
C GLN A 40 -9.64 14.62 -9.87
N ALA A 41 -9.65 13.32 -9.53
CA ALA A 41 -10.62 12.76 -8.59
C ALA A 41 -10.47 13.39 -7.19
N SER A 42 -9.23 13.47 -6.67
CA SER A 42 -8.94 14.13 -5.39
C SER A 42 -9.44 15.57 -5.36
N LYS A 43 -9.10 16.35 -6.38
CA LYS A 43 -9.55 17.75 -6.48
C LYS A 43 -11.06 17.87 -6.51
N ALA A 44 -11.75 17.02 -7.28
CA ALA A 44 -13.21 17.02 -7.35
C ALA A 44 -13.87 16.66 -6.00
N MET A 45 -13.31 15.68 -5.29
CA MET A 45 -13.80 15.27 -3.96
C MET A 45 -13.61 16.41 -2.96
N LYS A 46 -12.44 17.03 -2.89
CA LYS A 46 -12.14 18.15 -1.99
C LYS A 46 -12.89 19.44 -2.32
N LEU A 47 -13.33 19.62 -3.57
CA LEU A 47 -14.26 20.70 -3.93
C LEU A 47 -15.68 20.48 -3.37
N THR A 48 -16.06 19.22 -3.13
CA THR A 48 -17.36 18.86 -2.56
C THR A 48 -17.32 18.94 -1.03
N ASP A 49 -16.22 18.44 -0.45
CA ASP A 49 -15.98 18.46 1.01
C ASP A 49 -14.46 18.56 1.24
N ASP A 50 -14.01 19.70 1.73
CA ASP A 50 -12.59 20.00 1.95
C ASP A 50 -11.98 19.23 3.13
N SER A 51 -12.78 18.57 3.94
CA SER A 51 -12.34 17.72 5.03
C SER A 51 -11.92 16.31 4.58
N ILE A 52 -12.21 15.91 3.34
CA ILE A 52 -11.84 14.61 2.80
C ILE A 52 -10.32 14.53 2.65
N GLU A 53 -9.72 13.52 3.27
CA GLU A 53 -8.33 13.14 3.03
C GLU A 53 -8.29 12.03 1.96
N THR A 54 -7.40 12.15 0.98
CA THR A 54 -7.31 11.22 -0.15
C THR A 54 -6.02 10.43 -0.14
N VAL A 55 -6.10 9.16 -0.55
CA VAL A 55 -4.98 8.23 -0.62
C VAL A 55 -4.76 7.82 -2.07
N ILE A 56 -3.58 8.13 -2.62
CA ILE A 56 -3.16 7.65 -3.94
C ILE A 56 -2.51 6.27 -3.80
N CYS A 57 -2.72 5.36 -4.77
CA CYS A 57 -2.07 4.06 -4.74
C CYS A 57 -0.56 4.19 -4.92
N GLY A 58 0.21 3.62 -4.01
CA GLY A 58 1.58 3.20 -4.26
C GLY A 58 1.63 1.87 -5.02
N SER A 59 2.81 1.29 -5.14
CA SER A 59 2.98 -0.04 -5.72
C SER A 59 2.29 -1.10 -4.87
N SER A 60 1.74 -2.12 -5.54
CA SER A 60 1.07 -3.26 -4.89
C SER A 60 1.97 -4.06 -3.94
N ASN A 61 3.28 -3.92 -4.10
CA ASN A 61 4.32 -4.37 -3.15
C ASN A 61 5.70 -3.84 -3.60
N ASP A 62 6.72 -4.02 -2.75
CA ASP A 62 8.10 -3.58 -3.00
C ASP A 62 8.85 -4.37 -4.10
N HIS A 63 8.28 -5.49 -4.57
CA HIS A 63 8.87 -6.33 -5.64
C HIS A 63 8.30 -6.03 -7.03
N MET A 64 7.34 -5.10 -7.15
CA MET A 64 6.82 -4.68 -8.45
C MET A 64 7.94 -4.13 -9.33
N LYS A 65 7.93 -4.51 -10.62
CA LYS A 65 8.93 -4.00 -11.59
C LYS A 65 8.92 -2.48 -11.73
N THR A 66 7.81 -1.87 -11.37
CA THR A 66 7.57 -0.43 -11.43
C THR A 66 7.85 0.29 -10.11
N PHE A 67 8.15 -0.47 -9.04
CA PHE A 67 8.40 0.10 -7.71
C PHE A 67 9.46 1.22 -7.75
N GLY A 68 9.24 2.25 -6.99
CA GLY A 68 10.03 3.48 -6.97
C GLY A 68 9.69 4.43 -8.13
N LYS A 69 9.62 3.94 -9.36
CA LYS A 69 9.20 4.75 -10.51
C LYS A 69 7.70 5.05 -10.49
N TRP A 70 6.91 4.09 -10.02
CA TRP A 70 5.46 4.28 -9.86
C TRP A 70 5.16 5.41 -8.88
N GLU A 71 5.73 5.35 -7.68
CA GLU A 71 5.57 6.35 -6.63
C GLU A 71 6.05 7.72 -7.12
N ASP A 72 7.25 7.79 -7.69
CA ASP A 72 7.84 9.04 -8.20
C ASP A 72 6.92 9.68 -9.26
N THR A 73 6.41 8.89 -10.20
CA THR A 73 5.53 9.38 -11.27
C THR A 73 4.18 9.84 -10.73
N CYS A 74 3.58 9.06 -9.84
CA CYS A 74 2.28 9.37 -9.26
C CYS A 74 2.36 10.65 -8.40
N LEU A 75 3.37 10.75 -7.57
CA LEU A 75 3.59 11.91 -6.72
C LEU A 75 4.03 13.14 -7.50
N ASP A 76 4.82 13.00 -8.58
CA ASP A 76 5.18 14.16 -9.41
C ASP A 76 3.95 14.86 -9.99
N ILE A 77 2.88 14.14 -10.27
CA ILE A 77 1.63 14.67 -10.81
C ILE A 77 0.68 15.15 -9.70
N ALA A 78 0.46 14.31 -8.67
CA ALA A 78 -0.64 14.50 -7.72
C ALA A 78 -0.22 15.01 -6.33
N TYR A 79 1.06 15.33 -6.10
CA TYR A 79 1.61 15.62 -4.76
C TYR A 79 0.80 16.62 -3.95
N ASP A 80 0.37 17.71 -4.58
CA ASP A 80 -0.30 18.81 -3.87
C ASP A 80 -1.83 18.60 -3.72
N SER A 81 -2.36 17.51 -4.29
CA SER A 81 -3.79 17.19 -4.22
C SER A 81 -4.12 16.02 -3.29
N VAL A 82 -3.16 15.14 -3.00
CA VAL A 82 -3.36 13.93 -2.18
C VAL A 82 -2.70 14.06 -0.82
N ASP A 83 -3.22 13.38 0.19
CA ASP A 83 -2.76 13.47 1.57
C ASP A 83 -1.89 12.29 1.97
N TYR A 84 -2.11 11.13 1.36
CA TYR A 84 -1.39 9.89 1.64
C TYR A 84 -1.06 9.15 0.34
N ILE A 85 -0.03 8.28 0.42
CA ILE A 85 0.25 7.24 -0.55
C ILE A 85 0.12 5.88 0.14
N SER A 86 -0.59 4.92 -0.48
CA SER A 86 -0.78 3.58 0.09
C SER A 86 0.45 2.69 -0.09
N LEU A 87 0.64 1.78 0.84
CA LEU A 87 1.62 0.70 0.78
C LEU A 87 0.91 -0.62 1.10
N HIS A 88 1.19 -1.63 0.28
CA HIS A 88 0.68 -2.98 0.48
C HIS A 88 1.83 -3.97 0.57
N GLN A 89 1.72 -4.98 1.43
CA GLN A 89 2.70 -6.04 1.50
C GLN A 89 2.16 -7.30 2.15
N TYR A 90 2.26 -8.40 1.44
CA TYR A 90 1.99 -9.74 1.97
C TYR A 90 3.27 -10.56 2.03
N TYR A 91 3.42 -11.32 3.10
CA TYR A 91 4.59 -12.18 3.31
C TYR A 91 4.19 -13.66 3.32
N ASP A 92 5.12 -14.50 2.86
CA ASP A 92 4.98 -15.94 2.83
C ASP A 92 6.18 -16.66 3.48
N ASN A 93 6.01 -17.93 3.86
CA ASN A 93 7.09 -18.83 4.27
C ASN A 93 7.06 -20.13 3.45
N LYS A 94 6.89 -20.02 2.13
CA LYS A 94 6.87 -21.18 1.21
C LYS A 94 8.14 -22.03 1.26
N LEU A 95 9.25 -21.45 1.68
CA LEU A 95 10.54 -22.15 1.81
C LEU A 95 10.70 -22.88 3.15
N GLY A 96 9.82 -22.66 4.12
CA GLY A 96 9.89 -23.26 5.45
C GLY A 96 11.09 -22.79 6.29
N ASP A 97 11.63 -21.60 6.01
CA ASP A 97 12.74 -21.00 6.75
C ASP A 97 12.22 -19.93 7.72
N THR A 98 11.97 -20.34 8.96
CA THR A 98 11.43 -19.47 10.01
C THR A 98 12.31 -18.24 10.27
N GLN A 99 13.64 -18.35 10.18
CA GLN A 99 14.54 -17.20 10.44
C GLN A 99 14.39 -16.14 9.37
N SER A 100 14.46 -16.53 8.10
CA SER A 100 14.26 -15.63 6.98
C SER A 100 12.85 -15.06 6.96
N PHE A 101 11.85 -15.85 7.35
CA PHE A 101 10.46 -15.41 7.42
C PHE A 101 10.26 -14.32 8.47
N LEU A 102 10.72 -14.51 9.68
CA LEU A 102 10.60 -13.51 10.74
C LEU A 102 11.41 -12.23 10.45
N ALA A 103 12.52 -12.35 9.71
CA ALA A 103 13.31 -11.20 9.27
C ALA A 103 12.59 -10.31 8.23
N LYS A 104 11.48 -10.76 7.62
CA LYS A 104 10.72 -9.97 6.63
C LYS A 104 10.14 -8.67 7.19
N SER A 105 9.96 -8.56 8.51
CA SER A 105 9.62 -7.30 9.15
C SER A 105 10.67 -6.19 8.92
N MET A 106 11.94 -6.55 8.74
CA MET A 106 13.00 -5.59 8.37
C MET A 106 12.83 -5.09 6.93
N ALA A 107 12.40 -5.96 6.02
CA ALA A 107 12.07 -5.56 4.65
C ALA A 107 10.91 -4.57 4.62
N MET A 108 9.90 -4.74 5.50
CA MET A 108 8.82 -3.79 5.67
C MET A 108 9.32 -2.39 6.10
N ASP A 109 10.26 -2.34 7.03
CA ASP A 109 10.89 -1.07 7.46
C ASP A 109 11.67 -0.40 6.31
N GLU A 110 12.41 -1.18 5.51
CA GLU A 110 13.12 -0.65 4.34
C GLU A 110 12.15 -0.17 3.24
N PHE A 111 11.03 -0.86 3.04
CA PHE A 111 9.97 -0.42 2.12
C PHE A 111 9.40 0.94 2.55
N ILE A 112 9.02 1.08 3.82
CA ILE A 112 8.52 2.33 4.40
C ILE A 112 9.53 3.46 4.20
N LYS A 113 10.80 3.25 4.55
CA LYS A 113 11.87 4.24 4.41
C LYS A 113 12.09 4.65 2.96
N THR A 114 12.03 3.69 2.04
CA THR A 114 12.20 3.95 0.61
C THR A 114 11.09 4.88 0.10
N VAL A 115 9.83 4.60 0.44
CA VAL A 115 8.71 5.44 0.00
C VAL A 115 8.76 6.83 0.66
N ILE A 116 9.17 6.93 1.93
CA ILE A 116 9.43 8.24 2.58
C ILE A 116 10.47 9.04 1.79
N CYS A 117 11.59 8.42 1.39
CA CYS A 117 12.63 9.10 0.62
C CYS A 117 12.10 9.59 -0.74
N ILE A 118 11.23 8.82 -1.40
CA ILE A 118 10.60 9.24 -2.66
C ILE A 118 9.68 10.44 -2.42
N CYS A 119 8.81 10.39 -1.41
CA CYS A 119 7.94 11.50 -1.03
C CYS A 119 8.74 12.79 -0.76
N ASP A 120 9.82 12.70 -0.01
CA ASP A 120 10.68 13.83 0.33
C ASP A 120 11.42 14.37 -0.91
N SER A 121 11.89 13.50 -1.80
CA SER A 121 12.51 13.88 -3.07
C SER A 121 11.54 14.66 -3.96
N VAL A 122 10.32 14.16 -4.13
CA VAL A 122 9.29 14.87 -4.93
C VAL A 122 8.92 16.19 -4.28
N LYS A 123 8.70 16.21 -2.96
CA LYS A 123 8.46 17.44 -2.21
C LYS A 123 9.52 18.50 -2.47
N GLY A 124 10.80 18.09 -2.41
CA GLY A 124 11.93 19.00 -2.66
C GLY A 124 11.94 19.54 -4.09
N ARG A 125 11.76 18.68 -5.09
CA ARG A 125 11.72 19.09 -6.51
C ARG A 125 10.57 20.06 -6.82
N LYS A 126 9.42 19.84 -6.21
CA LYS A 126 8.22 20.67 -6.37
C LYS A 126 8.24 21.95 -5.52
N HIS A 127 9.19 22.08 -4.61
CA HIS A 127 9.20 23.14 -3.58
C HIS A 127 7.88 23.22 -2.81
N SER A 128 7.19 22.07 -2.66
CA SER A 128 5.89 22.01 -2.01
C SER A 128 6.00 22.22 -0.50
N LYS A 129 5.02 22.94 0.07
CA LYS A 129 4.83 23.04 1.52
C LYS A 129 3.96 21.91 2.08
N HIS A 130 3.25 21.22 1.21
CA HIS A 130 2.43 20.05 1.54
C HIS A 130 3.31 18.87 1.95
N THR A 131 2.75 17.95 2.73
CA THR A 131 3.42 16.71 3.10
C THR A 131 2.47 15.56 2.83
N VAL A 132 2.87 14.67 1.93
CA VAL A 132 2.18 13.40 1.71
C VAL A 132 2.68 12.42 2.76
N ASN A 133 1.74 11.82 3.50
CA ASN A 133 2.01 10.80 4.51
C ASN A 133 1.86 9.39 3.91
N LEU A 134 2.20 8.36 4.67
CA LEU A 134 2.03 6.97 4.26
C LEU A 134 0.77 6.37 4.88
N SER A 135 0.04 5.59 4.08
CA SER A 135 -1.02 4.70 4.52
C SER A 135 -0.59 3.26 4.24
N PHE A 136 -0.12 2.55 5.25
CA PHE A 136 0.15 1.11 5.12
C PHE A 136 -1.15 0.38 5.45
N ASP A 137 -2.03 0.26 4.48
CA ASP A 137 -3.44 -0.06 4.66
C ASP A 137 -3.81 -1.50 4.27
N GLU A 138 -2.89 -2.21 3.59
CA GLU A 138 -3.11 -3.61 3.23
C GLU A 138 -1.83 -4.43 3.49
N TRP A 139 -1.86 -5.30 4.51
CA TRP A 139 -0.69 -6.10 4.88
C TRP A 139 -1.08 -7.32 5.73
N ASN A 140 -0.42 -8.44 5.51
CA ASN A 140 -0.56 -9.63 6.33
C ASN A 140 0.48 -10.70 5.96
N VAL A 141 0.40 -11.85 6.60
CA VAL A 141 0.89 -13.13 6.10
C VAL A 141 -0.19 -13.73 5.22
N TRP A 142 0.15 -14.17 4.00
CA TRP A 142 -0.82 -14.80 3.11
C TRP A 142 -0.14 -15.76 2.14
N PHE A 143 -0.25 -17.06 2.40
CA PHE A 143 0.29 -18.10 1.52
C PHE A 143 -0.31 -19.49 1.75
N HIS A 144 -0.98 -19.75 2.88
CA HIS A 144 -1.46 -21.08 3.25
C HIS A 144 -2.60 -21.58 2.36
N SER A 145 -3.42 -20.69 1.84
CA SER A 145 -4.54 -21.00 0.95
C SER A 145 -4.25 -20.70 -0.52
N ASN A 146 -3.03 -20.28 -0.84
CA ASN A 146 -2.58 -20.01 -2.22
C ASN A 146 -2.16 -21.29 -2.94
N ASP A 147 -3.03 -22.29 -2.99
CA ASP A 147 -2.79 -23.52 -3.73
C ASP A 147 -3.06 -23.28 -5.21
N ASP A 148 -2.07 -23.58 -6.07
CA ASP A 148 -2.23 -23.63 -7.53
C ASP A 148 -3.26 -24.69 -7.97
N GLU A 149 -3.68 -25.58 -7.07
CA GLU A 149 -4.65 -26.65 -7.29
C GLU A 149 -6.11 -26.22 -7.07
N VAL A 150 -6.37 -24.99 -6.59
CA VAL A 150 -7.76 -24.51 -6.44
C VAL A 150 -8.38 -24.34 -7.81
N GLU A 151 -9.43 -25.12 -8.08
CA GLU A 151 -10.17 -25.02 -9.34
C GLU A 151 -10.74 -23.60 -9.48
N LYS A 152 -10.33 -22.91 -10.54
CA LYS A 152 -10.84 -21.57 -10.86
C LYS A 152 -12.36 -21.64 -11.04
N TRP A 153 -13.06 -20.72 -10.43
CA TRP A 153 -14.53 -20.64 -10.48
C TRP A 153 -15.27 -21.71 -9.63
N SER A 154 -14.58 -22.34 -8.68
CA SER A 154 -15.25 -23.19 -7.68
C SER A 154 -16.18 -22.36 -6.79
N THR A 155 -17.20 -23.03 -6.23
CA THR A 155 -18.09 -22.38 -5.25
C THR A 155 -17.36 -22.13 -3.94
N ALA A 156 -17.28 -20.85 -3.54
CA ALA A 156 -16.65 -20.40 -2.30
C ALA A 156 -15.22 -20.99 -2.11
N PRO A 157 -14.27 -20.66 -2.98
CA PRO A 157 -12.89 -21.09 -2.82
C PRO A 157 -12.30 -20.52 -1.53
N HIS A 158 -11.50 -21.32 -0.81
CA HIS A 158 -10.96 -20.98 0.50
C HIS A 158 -9.72 -20.05 0.45
N GLN A 159 -9.57 -19.25 -0.59
CA GLN A 159 -8.39 -18.39 -0.83
C GLN A 159 -8.07 -17.39 0.28
N LEU A 160 -9.04 -17.05 1.11
CA LEU A 160 -8.88 -16.11 2.22
C LEU A 160 -9.11 -16.78 3.60
N GLU A 161 -9.22 -18.11 3.62
CA GLU A 161 -9.46 -18.89 4.86
C GLU A 161 -8.15 -19.54 5.32
N ASP A 162 -7.11 -18.73 5.52
CA ASP A 162 -5.82 -19.24 6.00
C ASP A 162 -5.90 -19.72 7.44
N VAL A 163 -5.28 -20.86 7.70
CA VAL A 163 -5.04 -21.35 9.07
C VAL A 163 -3.65 -20.87 9.50
N TYR A 164 -3.63 -19.80 10.27
CA TYR A 164 -2.39 -19.17 10.73
C TYR A 164 -1.67 -20.02 11.77
N THR A 165 -0.35 -20.04 11.68
CA THR A 165 0.56 -20.72 12.59
C THR A 165 1.09 -19.77 13.68
N PHE A 166 1.87 -20.31 14.62
CA PHE A 166 2.52 -19.50 15.65
C PHE A 166 3.58 -18.56 15.06
N GLU A 167 4.32 -18.98 14.05
CA GLU A 167 5.32 -18.12 13.40
C GLU A 167 4.67 -16.99 12.59
N ASP A 168 3.49 -17.21 12.00
CA ASP A 168 2.70 -16.13 11.37
C ASP A 168 2.32 -15.06 12.40
N ALA A 169 1.85 -15.48 13.57
CA ALA A 169 1.52 -14.56 14.65
C ALA A 169 2.72 -13.77 15.14
N LEU A 170 3.91 -14.39 15.20
CA LEU A 170 5.15 -13.69 15.54
C LEU A 170 5.52 -12.66 14.49
N LEU A 171 5.45 -13.00 13.20
CA LEU A 171 5.73 -12.03 12.13
C LEU A 171 4.73 -10.88 12.14
N VAL A 172 3.43 -11.14 12.30
CA VAL A 172 2.41 -10.09 12.43
C VAL A 172 2.72 -9.17 13.61
N GLY A 173 3.14 -9.72 14.75
CA GLY A 173 3.59 -8.94 15.90
C GLY A 173 4.79 -8.03 15.58
N LEU A 174 5.78 -8.53 14.83
CA LEU A 174 6.94 -7.76 14.38
C LEU A 174 6.55 -6.67 13.38
N MET A 175 5.63 -6.97 12.45
CA MET A 175 5.08 -5.98 11.51
C MET A 175 4.37 -4.85 12.26
N LEU A 176 3.55 -5.17 13.26
CA LEU A 176 2.91 -4.16 14.12
C LEU A 176 3.92 -3.27 14.84
N ILE A 177 5.02 -3.85 15.36
CA ILE A 177 6.11 -3.07 15.98
C ILE A 177 6.79 -2.16 14.96
N THR A 178 6.95 -2.61 13.71
CA THR A 178 7.54 -1.81 12.63
C THR A 178 6.65 -0.63 12.24
N LEU A 179 5.33 -0.80 12.30
CA LEU A 179 4.35 0.26 11.98
C LEU A 179 4.20 1.31 13.11
N LEU A 180 4.57 0.98 14.35
CA LEU A 180 4.51 1.89 15.53
C LEU A 180 5.77 2.75 15.70
#